data_acefa94dee6342382d661ae5305b17e8
#
_entry.id   acefa94dee6342382d661ae5305b17e8
#
_cell.length_a   1.000
_cell.length_b   1.000
_cell.length_c   1.000
_cell.angle_alpha   90.00
_cell.angle_beta   90.00
_cell.angle_gamma   90.00
#
_symmetry.space_group_name_H-M   'P 1'
#
loop_
_entity.id
_entity.type
_entity.pdbx_description
1 polymer ?
#
loop_
_entity_poly.entity_id
_entity_poly.type
_entity_poly.pdbx_seq_one_letter_code
_entity_poly.pdbx_strand_id
1 'polypeptide(L)'
;TGGRLRIERVVGTAAAPVIWRTRLSPSGASSRTFSATRGVRGLPGAGVDIIELGMPFTDPMADGSTIQLAGQRALEGGQDLEKTLQYARELRRTDDTTPIVMMGYYNPIYSRGVERFLDDAIAAGIDGLIIVDLPPEEDEELCLPAQAKGINFIRLATPTTDDKRLPKVLENTSGFVYYVSVTGITGTAEAQTTEVAPEVSRIKAKTDLPVIVGFGIKTPDAAEAIASVADGAVVGSAIVEKIGAGESAAEVLAFVKTLADGAHRG
;
A
#
# COMPACT_ATOMS: atom_id res chain seq x y z
N THR A 1 6.12 -25.11 -2.93
CA THR A 1 4.66 -25.00 -2.89
C THR A 1 4.34 -23.54 -2.65
N GLY A 2 4.25 -22.75 -3.75
CA GLY A 2 3.93 -21.34 -3.71
C GLY A 2 2.50 -21.16 -3.21
N GLY A 3 2.34 -20.61 -2.02
CA GLY A 3 1.06 -20.13 -1.52
C GLY A 3 0.62 -18.97 -2.39
N ARG A 4 -0.36 -19.19 -3.27
CA ARG A 4 -1.05 -18.08 -3.93
C ARG A 4 -1.67 -17.23 -2.84
N LEU A 5 -1.39 -15.93 -2.88
CA LEU A 5 -2.14 -14.93 -2.13
C LEU A 5 -3.63 -15.13 -2.47
N ARG A 6 -4.37 -15.82 -1.60
CA ARG A 6 -5.79 -16.09 -1.81
C ARG A 6 -6.54 -14.95 -1.15
N ILE A 7 -6.75 -13.90 -1.91
CA ILE A 7 -7.53 -12.76 -1.48
C ILE A 7 -9.00 -13.12 -1.75
N GLU A 8 -9.67 -13.69 -0.76
CA GLU A 8 -11.12 -14.00 -0.86
C GLU A 8 -11.96 -12.74 -0.66
N ARG A 9 -11.46 -11.76 0.08
CA ARG A 9 -11.99 -10.41 0.25
C ARG A 9 -10.89 -9.53 0.83
N VAL A 10 -10.58 -8.41 0.22
CA VAL A 10 -9.63 -7.44 0.77
C VAL A 10 -10.40 -6.29 1.36
N VAL A 11 -10.32 -6.16 2.64
CA VAL A 11 -11.04 -5.12 3.34
C VAL A 11 -10.05 -4.33 4.19
N GLY A 12 -9.54 -3.25 3.62
CA GLY A 12 -8.65 -2.34 4.32
C GLY A 12 -7.16 -2.62 4.12
N THR A 13 -6.58 -2.06 3.07
CA THR A 13 -5.13 -1.88 2.98
C THR A 13 -4.75 -0.59 3.68
N ALA A 14 -3.98 -0.70 4.75
CA ALA A 14 -3.32 0.46 5.33
C ALA A 14 -2.02 0.70 4.56
N ALA A 15 -2.01 1.68 3.65
CA ALA A 15 -0.76 2.23 3.16
C ALA A 15 -0.08 2.96 4.31
N ALA A 16 0.84 2.28 4.98
CA ALA A 16 1.72 2.89 5.96
C ALA A 16 3.01 3.28 5.24
N PRO A 17 3.16 4.51 4.72
CA PRO A 17 4.47 4.97 4.33
C PRO A 17 5.34 4.98 5.58
N VAL A 18 6.47 4.40 5.40
CA VAL A 18 7.46 4.14 6.42
C VAL A 18 7.67 5.30 7.36
N ILE A 19 7.64 4.98 8.57
CA ILE A 19 7.49 5.66 9.78
C ILE A 19 8.83 6.20 10.32
N TRP A 20 8.81 7.34 10.82
CA TRP A 20 9.57 8.35 11.51
C TRP A 20 10.35 7.90 12.75
N ARG A 21 11.60 8.27 12.77
CA ARG A 21 12.27 8.65 14.01
C ARG A 21 12.27 10.18 14.08
N THR A 22 11.39 10.78 14.87
CA THR A 22 11.61 12.17 15.29
C THR A 22 12.86 12.21 16.16
N ARG A 23 13.78 13.14 15.84
CA ARG A 23 14.91 13.46 16.74
C ARG A 23 14.36 13.69 18.14
N LEU A 24 14.97 13.06 19.11
CA LEU A 24 14.77 13.40 20.51
C LEU A 24 15.05 14.91 20.67
N SER A 25 14.05 15.67 21.12
CA SER A 25 14.29 17.02 21.58
C SER A 25 15.30 16.98 22.72
N PRO A 26 16.27 17.90 22.81
CA PRO A 26 17.23 17.96 23.91
C PRO A 26 16.60 18.20 25.29
N SER A 27 15.33 18.56 25.35
CA SER A 27 14.58 18.85 26.57
C SER A 27 13.76 17.66 27.01
N GLY A 28 14.31 16.59 27.53
CA GLY A 28 13.76 15.55 28.40
C GLY A 28 12.24 15.34 28.57
N ALA A 29 11.39 15.95 27.73
CA ALA A 29 9.97 15.74 27.71
C ALA A 29 9.67 14.43 27.02
N SER A 30 9.01 13.50 27.67
CA SER A 30 8.47 12.25 27.17
C SER A 30 7.64 12.53 25.90
N SER A 31 8.29 12.54 24.72
CA SER A 31 7.59 12.67 23.46
C SER A 31 6.83 11.37 23.19
N ARG A 32 5.51 11.45 23.04
CA ARG A 32 4.66 10.38 22.51
C ARG A 32 5.01 10.19 21.03
N THR A 33 6.16 9.59 20.76
CA THR A 33 6.66 9.39 19.41
C THR A 33 6.00 8.13 18.85
N PHE A 34 5.40 8.24 17.67
CA PHE A 34 4.95 7.07 16.93
C PHE A 34 6.18 6.18 16.63
N SER A 35 6.18 4.96 17.17
CA SER A 35 7.20 3.97 16.86
C SER A 35 6.76 3.19 15.62
N ALA A 36 7.54 3.25 14.56
CA ALA A 36 7.38 2.50 13.32
C ALA A 36 7.03 1.03 13.56
N THR A 37 7.92 0.36 14.27
CA THR A 37 7.77 -1.05 14.61
C THR A 37 6.45 -1.34 15.33
N ARG A 38 6.08 -0.50 16.30
CA ARG A 38 4.83 -0.69 17.06
C ARG A 38 3.61 -0.44 16.19
N GLY A 39 3.64 0.58 15.32
CA GLY A 39 2.56 0.88 14.39
C GLY A 39 2.32 -0.27 13.44
N VAL A 40 3.33 -0.67 12.68
CA VAL A 40 3.21 -1.77 11.69
C VAL A 40 2.78 -3.08 12.36
N ARG A 41 3.34 -3.44 13.51
CA ARG A 41 2.96 -4.67 14.26
C ARG A 41 1.54 -4.64 14.79
N GLY A 42 0.94 -3.47 14.97
CA GLY A 42 -0.42 -3.33 15.44
C GLY A 42 -1.49 -3.38 14.33
N LEU A 43 -1.10 -3.25 13.07
CA LEU A 43 -2.04 -3.19 11.94
C LEU A 43 -2.92 -4.44 11.80
N PRO A 44 -2.39 -5.69 11.88
CA PRO A 44 -3.23 -6.87 11.81
C PRO A 44 -4.29 -6.90 12.91
N GLY A 45 -3.90 -6.57 14.13
CA GLY A 45 -4.83 -6.47 15.27
C GLY A 45 -5.86 -5.34 15.17
N ALA A 46 -5.62 -4.36 14.31
CA ALA A 46 -6.58 -3.30 13.96
C ALA A 46 -7.52 -3.70 12.80
N GLY A 47 -7.44 -4.94 12.29
CA GLY A 47 -8.34 -5.46 11.27
C GLY A 47 -7.89 -5.18 9.83
N VAL A 48 -6.61 -4.90 9.61
CA VAL A 48 -6.06 -4.70 8.27
C VAL A 48 -5.80 -6.05 7.61
N ASP A 49 -6.29 -6.26 6.39
CA ASP A 49 -6.15 -7.51 5.65
C ASP A 49 -4.85 -7.57 4.82
N ILE A 50 -4.37 -6.42 4.33
CA ILE A 50 -3.09 -6.30 3.60
C ILE A 50 -2.36 -5.08 4.11
N ILE A 51 -1.06 -5.20 4.33
CA ILE A 51 -0.19 -4.09 4.72
C ILE A 51 0.61 -3.63 3.51
N GLU A 52 0.49 -2.36 3.16
CA GLU A 52 1.31 -1.72 2.14
C GLU A 52 2.44 -0.91 2.80
N LEU A 53 3.67 -1.31 2.55
CA LEU A 53 4.87 -0.64 3.06
C LEU A 53 5.50 0.23 1.96
N GLY A 54 5.53 1.55 2.18
CA GLY A 54 6.20 2.48 1.27
C GLY A 54 7.72 2.38 1.35
N MET A 55 8.38 2.32 0.20
CA MET A 55 9.82 2.51 0.07
C MET A 55 10.11 4.01 -0.07
N PRO A 56 10.94 4.62 0.80
CA PRO A 56 11.25 6.03 0.68
C PRO A 56 12.12 6.29 -0.55
N PHE A 57 11.79 7.37 -1.26
CA PHE A 57 12.53 7.80 -2.44
C PHE A 57 12.60 9.33 -2.50
N THR A 58 13.68 9.88 -3.06
CA THR A 58 13.91 11.33 -3.13
C THR A 58 13.06 12.01 -4.20
N ASP A 59 12.65 11.26 -5.23
CA ASP A 59 12.00 11.78 -6.43
C ASP A 59 10.62 11.12 -6.68
N PRO A 60 9.66 11.22 -5.74
CA PRO A 60 8.40 10.48 -5.75
C PRO A 60 7.36 11.14 -6.68
N MET A 61 7.60 11.10 -8.00
CA MET A 61 6.83 11.81 -9.02
C MET A 61 5.35 11.44 -9.11
N ALA A 62 4.98 10.26 -8.68
CA ALA A 62 3.58 9.77 -8.74
C ALA A 62 2.82 9.96 -7.43
N ASP A 63 3.50 10.40 -6.36
CA ASP A 63 2.87 10.53 -5.04
C ASP A 63 2.17 11.88 -4.87
N GLY A 64 1.04 11.88 -4.16
CA GLY A 64 0.40 13.10 -3.69
C GLY A 64 1.22 13.79 -2.58
N SER A 65 0.96 15.09 -2.35
CA SER A 65 1.72 15.93 -1.42
C SER A 65 1.84 15.35 0.00
N THR A 66 0.79 14.74 0.54
CA THR A 66 0.80 14.09 1.86
C THR A 66 1.82 12.95 1.92
N ILE A 67 1.90 12.12 0.89
CA ILE A 67 2.82 10.99 0.81
C ILE A 67 4.25 11.48 0.55
N GLN A 68 4.44 12.49 -0.33
CA GLN A 68 5.75 13.11 -0.56
C GLN A 68 6.34 13.67 0.73
N LEU A 69 5.55 14.47 1.47
CA LEU A 69 5.97 15.01 2.77
C LEU A 69 6.28 13.90 3.79
N ALA A 70 5.54 12.81 3.72
CA ALA A 70 5.83 11.66 4.54
C ALA A 70 7.17 11.02 4.15
N GLY A 71 7.39 10.72 2.90
CA GLY A 71 8.66 10.19 2.38
C GLY A 71 9.86 11.05 2.75
N GLN A 72 9.76 12.37 2.54
CA GLN A 72 10.81 13.33 2.92
C GLN A 72 11.17 13.22 4.40
N ARG A 73 10.16 13.32 5.26
CA ARG A 73 10.37 13.14 6.70
C ARG A 73 11.03 11.79 7.01
N ALA A 74 10.67 10.66 6.36
CA ALA A 74 11.30 9.36 6.54
C ALA A 74 12.79 9.40 6.18
N LEU A 75 13.14 9.95 5.04
CA LEU A 75 14.54 10.12 4.59
C LEU A 75 15.35 10.97 5.58
N GLU A 76 14.80 12.11 6.04
CA GLU A 76 15.41 12.95 7.06
C GLU A 76 15.62 12.19 8.38
N GLY A 77 14.72 11.29 8.73
CA GLY A 77 14.83 10.35 9.85
C GLY A 77 15.84 9.22 9.63
N GLY A 78 16.49 9.18 8.46
CA GLY A 78 17.46 8.15 8.08
C GLY A 78 16.83 6.83 7.65
N GLN A 79 15.57 6.85 7.18
CA GLN A 79 14.92 5.67 6.62
C GLN A 79 15.50 5.34 5.24
N ASP A 80 15.55 4.06 4.93
CA ASP A 80 16.02 3.51 3.68
C ASP A 80 15.31 2.19 3.34
N LEU A 81 15.63 1.60 2.19
CA LEU A 81 15.07 0.34 1.74
C LEU A 81 15.36 -0.82 2.71
N GLU A 82 16.57 -0.88 3.28
CA GLU A 82 16.95 -1.96 4.22
C GLU A 82 16.11 -1.91 5.50
N LYS A 83 15.88 -0.71 6.03
CA LYS A 83 15.02 -0.54 7.22
C LYS A 83 13.56 -0.86 6.92
N THR A 84 13.09 -0.60 5.68
CA THR A 84 11.76 -1.01 5.26
C THR A 84 11.63 -2.54 5.28
N LEU A 85 12.59 -3.26 4.72
CA LEU A 85 12.66 -4.72 4.80
C LEU A 85 12.78 -5.22 6.25
N GLN A 86 13.50 -4.50 7.10
CA GLN A 86 13.59 -4.84 8.52
C GLN A 86 12.22 -4.78 9.24
N TYR A 87 11.36 -3.80 8.93
CA TYR A 87 10.01 -3.75 9.49
C TYR A 87 9.16 -4.95 9.09
N ALA A 88 9.28 -5.40 7.84
CA ALA A 88 8.62 -6.62 7.40
C ALA A 88 9.12 -7.85 8.19
N ARG A 89 10.44 -8.02 8.31
CA ARG A 89 11.04 -9.10 9.14
C ARG A 89 10.57 -9.06 10.59
N GLU A 90 10.43 -7.88 11.17
CA GLU A 90 9.95 -7.71 12.54
C GLU A 90 8.46 -8.06 12.67
N LEU A 91 7.63 -7.72 11.71
CA LEU A 91 6.23 -8.13 11.68
C LEU A 91 6.12 -9.64 11.58
N ARG A 92 6.87 -10.27 10.69
CA ARG A 92 6.88 -11.73 10.50
C ARG A 92 7.25 -12.56 11.73
N ARG A 93 7.85 -11.95 12.75
CA ARG A 93 8.09 -12.63 14.03
C ARG A 93 6.80 -12.90 14.83
N THR A 94 5.74 -12.19 14.53
CA THR A 94 4.47 -12.25 15.27
C THR A 94 3.25 -12.48 14.39
N ASP A 95 3.37 -12.28 13.09
CA ASP A 95 2.32 -12.46 12.09
C ASP A 95 2.94 -12.97 10.78
N ASP A 96 2.60 -14.19 10.42
CA ASP A 96 3.02 -14.87 9.20
C ASP A 96 1.88 -15.00 8.17
N THR A 97 0.71 -14.43 8.47
CA THR A 97 -0.52 -14.56 7.68
C THR A 97 -0.92 -13.30 6.94
N THR A 98 -0.79 -12.12 7.55
CA THR A 98 -1.17 -10.86 6.90
C THR A 98 -0.22 -10.54 5.75
N PRO A 99 -0.70 -10.43 4.49
CA PRO A 99 0.16 -10.11 3.36
C PRO A 99 0.83 -8.75 3.51
N ILE A 100 2.08 -8.68 3.07
CA ILE A 100 2.87 -7.44 3.01
C ILE A 100 3.22 -7.14 1.56
N VAL A 101 2.77 -6.00 1.07
CA VAL A 101 3.10 -5.47 -0.25
C VAL A 101 4.04 -4.27 -0.09
N MET A 102 5.16 -4.24 -0.81
CA MET A 102 6.01 -3.05 -0.86
C MET A 102 5.61 -2.18 -2.03
N MET A 103 5.41 -0.89 -1.78
CA MET A 103 5.14 0.11 -2.82
C MET A 103 6.27 1.13 -2.92
N GLY A 104 6.64 1.46 -4.15
CA GLY A 104 7.65 2.49 -4.40
C GLY A 104 8.06 2.60 -5.86
N TYR A 105 9.32 2.92 -6.06
CA TYR A 105 9.92 3.27 -7.35
C TYR A 105 11.02 2.28 -7.74
N TYR A 106 11.27 2.16 -9.03
CA TYR A 106 12.23 1.17 -9.55
C TYR A 106 13.68 1.53 -9.23
N ASN A 107 14.03 2.81 -9.25
CA ASN A 107 15.42 3.24 -9.06
C ASN A 107 16.10 2.71 -7.78
N PRO A 108 15.50 2.74 -6.57
CA PRO A 108 16.09 2.14 -5.37
C PRO A 108 16.35 0.63 -5.50
N ILE A 109 15.49 -0.08 -6.21
CA ILE A 109 15.62 -1.51 -6.49
C ILE A 109 16.78 -1.76 -7.46
N TYR A 110 16.78 -1.03 -8.57
CA TYR A 110 17.84 -1.10 -9.58
C TYR A 110 19.22 -0.82 -8.98
N SER A 111 19.33 0.23 -8.15
CA SER A 111 20.58 0.60 -7.48
C SER A 111 21.09 -0.46 -6.50
N ARG A 112 20.19 -1.23 -5.87
CA ARG A 112 20.55 -2.37 -5.01
C ARG A 112 20.96 -3.60 -5.82
N GLY A 113 20.48 -3.71 -7.04
CA GLY A 113 20.50 -4.89 -7.91
C GLY A 113 19.24 -5.74 -7.71
N VAL A 114 18.53 -5.99 -8.82
CA VAL A 114 17.21 -6.63 -8.83
C VAL A 114 17.22 -7.98 -8.14
N GLU A 115 18.13 -8.88 -8.50
CA GLU A 115 18.22 -10.21 -7.90
C GLU A 115 18.44 -10.16 -6.39
N ARG A 116 19.37 -9.32 -5.95
CA ARG A 116 19.64 -9.13 -4.52
C ARG A 116 18.42 -8.57 -3.77
N PHE A 117 17.74 -7.60 -4.38
CA PHE A 117 16.52 -7.04 -3.78
C PHE A 117 15.44 -8.10 -3.62
N LEU A 118 15.21 -8.92 -4.65
CA LEU A 118 14.19 -9.97 -4.62
C LEU A 118 14.52 -11.03 -3.55
N ASP A 119 15.79 -11.44 -3.42
CA ASP A 119 16.21 -12.38 -2.38
C ASP A 119 16.00 -11.79 -0.98
N ASP A 120 16.36 -10.52 -0.77
CA ASP A 120 16.16 -9.82 0.49
C ASP A 120 14.67 -9.62 0.82
N ALA A 121 13.83 -9.35 -0.20
CA ALA A 121 12.37 -9.20 -0.06
C ALA A 121 11.72 -10.52 0.38
N ILE A 122 12.07 -11.64 -0.27
CA ILE A 122 11.61 -12.98 0.12
C ILE A 122 12.03 -13.30 1.55
N ALA A 123 13.31 -13.09 1.88
CA ALA A 123 13.82 -13.33 3.22
C ALA A 123 13.17 -12.43 4.29
N ALA A 124 12.63 -11.28 3.89
CA ALA A 124 11.86 -10.39 4.75
C ALA A 124 10.38 -10.78 4.86
N GLY A 125 9.90 -11.71 4.02
CA GLY A 125 8.50 -12.14 3.98
C GLY A 125 7.58 -11.17 3.24
N ILE A 126 8.09 -10.53 2.17
CA ILE A 126 7.29 -9.71 1.26
C ILE A 126 6.50 -10.62 0.31
N ASP A 127 5.21 -10.35 0.15
CA ASP A 127 4.28 -11.13 -0.68
C ASP A 127 4.03 -10.50 -2.04
N GLY A 128 4.22 -9.18 -2.17
CA GLY A 128 3.94 -8.46 -3.41
C GLY A 128 4.68 -7.14 -3.53
N LEU A 129 4.72 -6.65 -4.77
CA LEU A 129 5.34 -5.37 -5.14
C LEU A 129 4.35 -4.52 -5.95
N ILE A 130 4.35 -3.21 -5.67
CA ILE A 130 3.76 -2.16 -6.49
C ILE A 130 4.88 -1.20 -6.87
N ILE A 131 5.29 -1.22 -8.13
CA ILE A 131 6.36 -0.33 -8.63
C ILE A 131 5.74 0.63 -9.64
N VAL A 132 5.58 1.88 -9.19
CA VAL A 132 4.69 2.84 -9.85
C VAL A 132 5.23 3.38 -11.18
N ASP A 133 6.54 3.34 -11.38
CA ASP A 133 7.26 3.85 -12.55
C ASP A 133 7.80 2.75 -13.49
N LEU A 134 7.48 1.47 -13.24
CA LEU A 134 7.86 0.37 -14.13
C LEU A 134 6.66 -0.07 -14.99
N PRO A 135 6.61 0.31 -16.26
CA PRO A 135 5.49 -0.02 -17.15
C PRO A 135 5.52 -1.50 -17.57
N PRO A 136 4.39 -2.07 -18.06
CA PRO A 136 4.33 -3.47 -18.50
C PRO A 136 5.29 -3.82 -19.66
N GLU A 137 5.76 -2.83 -20.39
CA GLU A 137 6.73 -3.01 -21.47
C GLU A 137 8.11 -3.41 -20.94
N GLU A 138 8.41 -3.12 -19.67
CA GLU A 138 9.67 -3.41 -19.00
C GLU A 138 9.53 -4.55 -17.97
N ASP A 139 8.60 -5.48 -18.19
CA ASP A 139 8.33 -6.60 -17.28
C ASP A 139 9.56 -7.50 -17.05
N GLU A 140 10.44 -7.60 -18.03
CA GLU A 140 11.67 -8.39 -17.93
C GLU A 140 12.65 -7.85 -16.86
N GLU A 141 12.59 -6.56 -16.56
CA GLU A 141 13.48 -5.90 -15.60
C GLU A 141 13.21 -6.37 -14.15
N LEU A 142 11.95 -6.51 -13.76
CA LEU A 142 11.60 -6.85 -12.38
C LEU A 142 10.35 -7.73 -12.24
N CYS A 143 9.30 -7.53 -13.05
CA CYS A 143 8.02 -8.21 -12.88
C CYS A 143 8.17 -9.73 -13.04
N LEU A 144 8.74 -10.18 -14.16
CA LEU A 144 8.94 -11.61 -14.44
C LEU A 144 9.92 -12.25 -13.45
N PRO A 145 11.08 -11.63 -13.11
CA PRO A 145 11.96 -12.15 -12.05
C PRO A 145 11.26 -12.26 -10.68
N ALA A 146 10.43 -11.29 -10.29
CA ALA A 146 9.69 -11.32 -9.03
C ALA A 146 8.71 -12.48 -8.99
N GLN A 147 7.92 -12.66 -10.06
CA GLN A 147 6.97 -13.77 -10.17
C GLN A 147 7.64 -15.15 -10.20
N ALA A 148 8.77 -15.27 -10.88
CA ALA A 148 9.56 -16.50 -10.88
C ALA A 148 10.02 -16.90 -9.48
N LYS A 149 10.18 -15.93 -8.58
CA LYS A 149 10.52 -16.14 -7.16
C LYS A 149 9.29 -16.20 -6.24
N GLY A 150 8.06 -16.12 -6.78
CA GLY A 150 6.81 -16.24 -6.02
C GLY A 150 6.31 -14.94 -5.39
N ILE A 151 6.89 -13.81 -5.74
CA ILE A 151 6.41 -12.48 -5.32
C ILE A 151 5.36 -11.99 -6.33
N ASN A 152 4.19 -11.57 -5.85
CA ASN A 152 3.16 -10.99 -6.71
C ASN A 152 3.59 -9.63 -7.24
N PHE A 153 3.16 -9.31 -8.45
CA PHE A 153 3.40 -8.00 -9.04
C PHE A 153 2.07 -7.31 -9.33
N ILE A 154 1.73 -6.35 -8.46
CA ILE A 154 0.47 -5.62 -8.49
C ILE A 154 0.64 -4.41 -9.42
N ARG A 155 -0.30 -4.25 -10.34
CA ARG A 155 -0.30 -3.12 -11.26
C ARG A 155 -1.39 -2.12 -10.94
N LEU A 156 -1.07 -0.85 -11.24
CA LEU A 156 -2.00 0.25 -11.10
C LEU A 156 -2.82 0.39 -12.39
N ALA A 157 -4.13 0.51 -12.24
CA ALA A 157 -5.04 1.01 -13.26
C ALA A 157 -5.59 2.37 -12.83
N THR A 158 -5.79 3.27 -13.77
CA THR A 158 -6.24 4.65 -13.53
C THR A 158 -7.36 5.00 -14.53
N PRO A 159 -8.08 6.11 -14.37
CA PRO A 159 -9.05 6.56 -15.36
C PRO A 159 -8.48 6.75 -16.78
N THR A 160 -7.16 6.94 -16.89
CA THR A 160 -6.48 7.03 -18.19
C THR A 160 -6.07 5.68 -18.77
N THR A 161 -6.27 4.59 -18.04
CA THR A 161 -6.06 3.22 -18.53
C THR A 161 -7.27 2.80 -19.34
N ASP A 162 -7.26 3.13 -20.64
CA ASP A 162 -8.35 2.83 -21.57
C ASP A 162 -8.46 1.33 -21.92
N ASP A 163 -9.48 0.96 -22.72
CA ASP A 163 -9.74 -0.44 -23.10
C ASP A 163 -8.62 -1.04 -23.99
N LYS A 164 -7.79 -0.23 -24.61
CA LYS A 164 -6.63 -0.69 -25.37
C LYS A 164 -5.43 -0.97 -24.48
N ARG A 165 -5.26 -0.13 -23.44
CA ARG A 165 -4.16 -0.25 -22.48
C ARG A 165 -4.40 -1.31 -21.42
N LEU A 166 -5.64 -1.47 -20.98
CA LEU A 166 -5.99 -2.38 -19.89
C LEU A 166 -5.51 -3.82 -20.07
N PRO A 167 -5.66 -4.48 -21.24
CA PRO A 167 -5.14 -5.84 -21.46
C PRO A 167 -3.63 -5.93 -21.22
N LYS A 168 -2.86 -4.92 -21.64
CA LYS A 168 -1.41 -4.90 -21.43
C LYS A 168 -1.04 -4.71 -19.94
N VAL A 169 -1.78 -3.88 -19.22
CA VAL A 169 -1.61 -3.73 -17.77
C VAL A 169 -1.89 -5.04 -17.05
N LEU A 170 -2.90 -5.80 -17.48
CA LEU A 170 -3.33 -7.04 -16.83
C LEU A 170 -2.44 -8.25 -17.16
N GLU A 171 -1.67 -8.23 -18.25
CA GLU A 171 -0.96 -9.39 -18.84
C GLU A 171 -0.11 -10.16 -17.81
N ASN A 172 0.69 -9.48 -17.02
CA ASN A 172 1.54 -10.07 -15.98
C ASN A 172 1.19 -9.55 -14.57
N THR A 173 -0.04 -9.05 -14.39
CA THR A 173 -0.51 -8.66 -13.05
C THR A 173 -0.86 -9.90 -12.23
N SER A 174 -0.48 -9.89 -10.97
CA SER A 174 -0.80 -10.96 -10.02
C SER A 174 -1.13 -10.38 -8.64
N GLY A 175 -1.78 -11.21 -7.81
CA GLY A 175 -2.29 -10.77 -6.52
C GLY A 175 -3.62 -10.03 -6.66
N PHE A 176 -3.59 -8.76 -7.04
CA PHE A 176 -4.78 -7.94 -7.29
C PHE A 176 -4.47 -6.82 -8.30
N VAL A 177 -5.51 -6.15 -8.79
CA VAL A 177 -5.40 -4.92 -9.55
C VAL A 177 -5.68 -3.74 -8.62
N TYR A 178 -4.81 -2.75 -8.61
CA TYR A 178 -4.99 -1.55 -7.81
C TYR A 178 -5.54 -0.41 -8.68
N TYR A 179 -6.83 -0.12 -8.55
CA TYR A 179 -7.43 1.02 -9.22
C TYR A 179 -7.23 2.29 -8.41
N VAL A 180 -6.51 3.24 -8.99
CA VAL A 180 -6.26 4.57 -8.39
C VAL A 180 -7.07 5.61 -9.13
N SER A 181 -8.09 6.17 -8.51
CA SER A 181 -8.77 7.34 -9.07
C SER A 181 -7.97 8.61 -8.80
N VAL A 182 -7.73 9.39 -9.85
CA VAL A 182 -6.91 10.62 -9.79
C VAL A 182 -7.73 11.84 -9.37
N THR A 183 -9.05 11.74 -9.43
CA THR A 183 -9.95 12.81 -9.02
C THR A 183 -10.01 12.84 -7.49
N GLY A 184 -9.30 13.80 -6.89
CA GLY A 184 -9.44 14.10 -5.46
C GLY A 184 -10.88 14.45 -5.17
N ILE A 185 -11.71 13.49 -4.78
CA ILE A 185 -13.13 13.70 -4.58
C ILE A 185 -13.36 14.39 -3.24
N THR A 186 -13.75 15.63 -3.35
CA THR A 186 -14.50 16.37 -2.33
C THR A 186 -15.98 16.07 -2.54
N GLY A 187 -16.42 14.83 -2.29
CA GLY A 187 -17.80 14.42 -2.52
C GLY A 187 -18.33 13.49 -1.44
N THR A 188 -19.63 13.26 -1.44
CA THR A 188 -20.28 12.27 -0.58
C THR A 188 -19.87 10.85 -0.96
N ALA A 189 -20.05 9.86 -0.06
CA ALA A 189 -19.78 8.46 -0.34
C ALA A 189 -20.52 7.96 -1.61
N GLU A 190 -21.76 8.43 -1.85
CA GLU A 190 -22.54 8.12 -3.06
C GLU A 190 -21.90 8.64 -4.34
N ALA A 191 -21.34 9.85 -4.33
CA ALA A 191 -20.64 10.39 -5.49
C ALA A 191 -19.39 9.58 -5.82
N GLN A 192 -18.70 9.11 -4.79
CA GLN A 192 -17.52 8.25 -4.94
C GLN A 192 -17.87 6.91 -5.59
N THR A 193 -18.89 6.22 -5.12
CA THR A 193 -19.31 4.94 -5.69
C THR A 193 -19.81 5.08 -7.12
N THR A 194 -20.51 6.17 -7.45
CA THR A 194 -21.02 6.43 -8.81
C THR A 194 -19.90 6.55 -9.84
N GLU A 195 -18.75 7.11 -9.45
CA GLU A 195 -17.60 7.23 -10.36
C GLU A 195 -16.75 5.95 -10.41
N VAL A 196 -16.62 5.24 -9.29
CA VAL A 196 -15.73 4.09 -9.16
C VAL A 196 -16.36 2.80 -9.68
N ALA A 197 -17.65 2.57 -9.44
CA ALA A 197 -18.31 1.31 -9.76
C ALA A 197 -18.25 0.93 -11.26
N PRO A 198 -18.44 1.85 -12.22
CA PRO A 198 -18.30 1.53 -13.64
C PRO A 198 -16.88 1.07 -14.01
N GLU A 199 -15.86 1.73 -13.45
CA GLU A 199 -14.47 1.40 -13.72
C GLU A 199 -14.06 0.05 -13.11
N VAL A 200 -14.47 -0.24 -11.88
CA VAL A 200 -14.27 -1.54 -11.25
C VAL A 200 -14.95 -2.64 -12.09
N SER A 201 -16.19 -2.43 -12.50
CA SER A 201 -16.93 -3.37 -13.36
C SER A 201 -16.23 -3.60 -14.70
N ARG A 202 -15.69 -2.54 -15.32
CA ARG A 202 -14.94 -2.60 -16.57
C ARG A 202 -13.66 -3.43 -16.41
N ILE A 203 -12.91 -3.26 -15.33
CA ILE A 203 -11.70 -4.02 -15.04
C ILE A 203 -12.06 -5.48 -14.76
N LYS A 204 -13.03 -5.74 -13.88
CA LYS A 204 -13.49 -7.10 -13.51
C LYS A 204 -14.02 -7.89 -14.70
N ALA A 205 -14.52 -7.24 -15.74
CA ALA A 205 -14.91 -7.89 -17.00
C ALA A 205 -13.70 -8.45 -17.80
N LYS A 206 -12.47 -8.10 -17.42
CA LYS A 206 -11.23 -8.49 -18.14
C LYS A 206 -10.27 -9.34 -17.30
N THR A 207 -10.56 -9.55 -16.02
CA THR A 207 -9.70 -10.33 -15.12
C THR A 207 -10.50 -10.96 -13.97
N ASP A 208 -10.04 -12.12 -13.51
CA ASP A 208 -10.55 -12.75 -12.29
C ASP A 208 -9.80 -12.29 -11.02
N LEU A 209 -8.80 -11.39 -11.17
CA LEU A 209 -8.10 -10.81 -10.03
C LEU A 209 -9.02 -9.89 -9.24
N PRO A 210 -8.90 -9.85 -7.91
CA PRO A 210 -9.56 -8.84 -7.09
C PRO A 210 -9.17 -7.43 -7.56
N VAL A 211 -10.13 -6.50 -7.53
CA VAL A 211 -9.91 -5.09 -7.83
C VAL A 211 -10.06 -4.28 -6.56
N ILE A 212 -8.95 -3.68 -6.12
CA ILE A 212 -8.89 -2.88 -4.90
C ILE A 212 -8.80 -1.41 -5.28
N VAL A 213 -9.51 -0.55 -4.55
CA VAL A 213 -9.62 0.86 -4.90
C VAL A 213 -8.91 1.74 -3.89
N GLY A 214 -7.96 2.55 -4.36
CA GLY A 214 -7.31 3.61 -3.60
C GLY A 214 -7.87 4.97 -4.00
N PHE A 215 -8.45 5.68 -3.02
CA PHE A 215 -9.30 6.81 -3.36
C PHE A 215 -9.48 7.85 -2.26
N GLY A 216 -8.48 8.39 -1.69
CA GLY A 216 -8.66 9.50 -0.73
C GLY A 216 -9.64 9.22 0.41
N ILE A 217 -9.84 7.96 0.77
CA ILE A 217 -10.77 7.50 1.81
C ILE A 217 -10.30 8.02 3.15
N LYS A 218 -11.20 8.72 3.87
CA LYS A 218 -10.90 9.35 5.16
C LYS A 218 -11.84 8.95 6.29
N THR A 219 -12.95 8.29 5.98
CA THR A 219 -13.99 7.93 6.95
C THR A 219 -14.41 6.46 6.81
N PRO A 220 -14.94 5.84 7.89
CA PRO A 220 -15.48 4.48 7.83
C PRO A 220 -16.58 4.31 6.79
N ASP A 221 -17.48 5.29 6.65
CA ASP A 221 -18.57 5.25 5.69
C ASP A 221 -18.10 5.29 4.24
N ALA A 222 -17.02 6.07 3.97
CA ALA A 222 -16.39 6.07 2.66
C ALA A 222 -15.68 4.73 2.36
N ALA A 223 -15.07 4.11 3.38
CA ALA A 223 -14.47 2.79 3.24
C ALA A 223 -15.53 1.71 2.94
N GLU A 224 -16.66 1.74 3.65
CA GLU A 224 -17.84 0.87 3.42
C GLU A 224 -18.39 1.05 2.00
N ALA A 225 -18.60 2.29 1.59
CA ALA A 225 -19.14 2.61 0.26
C ALA A 225 -18.25 2.07 -0.87
N ILE A 226 -16.93 2.24 -0.77
CA ILE A 226 -15.98 1.70 -1.76
C ILE A 226 -15.96 0.17 -1.73
N ALA A 227 -15.92 -0.44 -0.55
CA ALA A 227 -15.91 -1.90 -0.41
C ALA A 227 -17.21 -2.56 -0.92
N SER A 228 -18.33 -1.83 -0.98
CA SER A 228 -19.59 -2.34 -1.54
C SER A 228 -19.56 -2.49 -3.07
N VAL A 229 -18.63 -1.83 -3.77
CA VAL A 229 -18.52 -1.85 -5.25
C VAL A 229 -17.20 -2.42 -5.77
N ALA A 230 -16.23 -2.66 -4.89
CA ALA A 230 -14.91 -3.20 -5.19
C ALA A 230 -14.60 -4.40 -4.26
N ASP A 231 -13.51 -5.11 -4.51
CA ASP A 231 -13.09 -6.21 -3.64
C ASP A 231 -12.30 -5.71 -2.42
N GLY A 232 -12.06 -4.39 -2.31
CA GLY A 232 -11.43 -3.78 -1.15
C GLY A 232 -11.12 -2.30 -1.34
N ALA A 233 -10.75 -1.67 -0.22
CA ALA A 233 -10.47 -0.25 -0.13
C ALA A 233 -9.08 0.01 0.43
N VAL A 234 -8.30 0.91 -0.20
CA VAL A 234 -6.96 1.31 0.27
C VAL A 234 -7.03 2.66 0.97
N VAL A 235 -6.53 2.72 2.19
CA VAL A 235 -6.43 3.95 2.95
C VAL A 235 -4.97 4.28 3.27
N GLY A 236 -4.45 5.34 2.68
CA GLY A 236 -3.06 5.79 2.89
C GLY A 236 -2.99 7.16 3.55
N SER A 237 -3.33 8.20 2.80
CA SER A 237 -3.11 9.60 3.18
C SER A 237 -3.71 9.97 4.55
N ALA A 238 -4.93 9.49 4.87
CA ALA A 238 -5.57 9.78 6.15
C ALA A 238 -4.78 9.22 7.35
N ILE A 239 -4.20 8.03 7.22
CA ILE A 239 -3.35 7.42 8.25
C ILE A 239 -2.05 8.21 8.40
N VAL A 240 -1.43 8.55 7.27
CA VAL A 240 -0.17 9.29 7.20
C VAL A 240 -0.30 10.71 7.76
N GLU A 241 -1.42 11.37 7.50
CA GLU A 241 -1.76 12.69 8.07
C GLU A 241 -1.77 12.63 9.61
N LYS A 242 -2.40 11.61 10.21
CA LYS A 242 -2.42 11.43 11.67
C LYS A 242 -1.04 11.18 12.26
N ILE A 243 -0.26 10.32 11.60
CA ILE A 243 1.15 10.09 11.97
C ILE A 243 1.93 11.41 11.89
N GLY A 244 1.76 12.16 10.81
CA GLY A 244 2.42 13.45 10.60
C GLY A 244 2.01 14.52 11.63
N ALA A 245 0.78 14.45 12.13
CA ALA A 245 0.28 15.28 13.23
C ALA A 245 0.85 14.90 14.62
N GLY A 246 1.63 13.82 14.70
CA GLY A 246 2.26 13.37 15.95
C GLY A 246 1.34 12.55 16.85
N GLU A 247 0.24 12.00 16.32
CA GLU A 247 -0.61 11.07 17.07
C GLU A 247 0.17 9.82 17.50
N SER A 248 -0.16 9.27 18.66
CA SER A 248 0.47 8.05 19.15
C SER A 248 0.08 6.82 18.31
N ALA A 249 0.88 5.75 18.36
CA ALA A 249 0.56 4.50 17.67
C ALA A 249 -0.82 3.94 18.08
N ALA A 250 -1.23 4.11 19.34
CA ALA A 250 -2.53 3.66 19.82
C ALA A 250 -3.69 4.46 19.18
N GLU A 251 -3.55 5.78 19.06
CA GLU A 251 -4.54 6.65 18.44
C GLU A 251 -4.67 6.35 16.94
N VAL A 252 -3.53 6.20 16.24
CA VAL A 252 -3.52 5.83 14.82
C VAL A 252 -4.15 4.45 14.60
N LEU A 253 -3.80 3.44 15.38
CA LEU A 253 -4.37 2.10 15.26
C LEU A 253 -5.86 2.06 15.59
N ALA A 254 -6.32 2.85 16.56
CA ALA A 254 -7.75 2.99 16.84
C ALA A 254 -8.50 3.59 15.64
N PHE A 255 -7.91 4.58 14.98
CA PHE A 255 -8.46 5.14 13.75
C PHE A 255 -8.46 4.12 12.60
N VAL A 256 -7.35 3.40 12.38
CA VAL A 256 -7.26 2.31 11.40
C VAL A 256 -8.37 1.28 11.62
N LYS A 257 -8.59 0.90 12.88
CA LYS A 257 -9.66 -0.05 13.20
C LYS A 257 -11.04 0.45 12.76
N THR A 258 -11.35 1.72 12.94
CA THR A 258 -12.65 2.26 12.49
C THR A 258 -12.82 2.18 10.97
N LEU A 259 -11.73 2.40 10.22
CA LEU A 259 -11.73 2.29 8.76
C LEU A 259 -11.88 0.83 8.31
N ALA A 260 -11.15 -0.10 8.94
CA ALA A 260 -11.26 -1.52 8.67
C ALA A 260 -12.68 -2.04 8.97
N ASP A 261 -13.24 -1.70 10.14
CA ASP A 261 -14.61 -2.05 10.51
C ASP A 261 -15.64 -1.48 9.49
N GLY A 262 -15.39 -0.28 8.94
CA GLY A 262 -16.19 0.30 7.87
C GLY A 262 -16.15 -0.53 6.61
N ALA A 263 -14.95 -0.77 6.12
CA ALA A 263 -14.72 -1.54 4.91
C ALA A 263 -15.24 -2.99 5.02
N HIS A 264 -15.21 -3.63 6.20
CA HIS A 264 -15.75 -4.97 6.43
C HIS A 264 -17.30 -5.05 6.40
N ARG A 265 -18.02 -3.92 6.41
CA ARG A 265 -19.48 -3.88 6.25
C ARG A 265 -19.94 -3.79 4.80
N GLY A 266 -19.07 -3.36 3.87
CA GLY A 266 -19.33 -3.14 2.43
C GLY A 266 -19.14 -4.36 1.54
#